data_e654e15caa50db59ec97f4bb2ca17001
#
_entry.id   e654e15caa50db59ec97f4bb2ca17001
#
_cell.length_a   1.000
_cell.length_b   1.000
_cell.length_c   1.000
_cell.angle_alpha   90.00
_cell.angle_beta   90.00
_cell.angle_gamma   90.00
#
_symmetry.space_group_name_H-M   'P 1'
#
loop_
_entity.id
_entity.type
_entity.pdbx_description
1 polymer ?
#
loop_
_entity_poly.entity_id
_entity_poly.type
_entity_poly.pdbx_seq_one_letter_code
_entity_poly.pdbx_strand_id
1 'polypeptide(L)'
;FVMRKEYDWAEKTYLKAQELNPTYPFGMQLANVYRQMGDTEKMITSYLWLIQQHPNQKQSVKNNLQIFLNNDGIKSTKNYNILKKQLLKFVQKEKSGTDFSDMLIWLFMQNHQFELAFLQAKAIDKRLRENGERIFDLADIFLDNSYYNLAIDAFDYVIKKGEENTFFIDAHINKLFAYNQMLEKGGNEKDMQELDKLYLEIIAELGKNRNTILLFSNYAHFKAFYQHNLLAAAEILDEAMLIPYLNKSDLAECKLEYADIMLLSGKVWTAILYYSQVEKSFKENPLGHEAKLRRAKIAYFQGDFE
;
A
#
# COMPACT_ATOMS: atom_id res chain seq x y z
N PHE A 1 -36.64 -16.49 20.56
CA PHE A 1 -37.06 -15.07 20.51
C PHE A 1 -36.77 -14.43 19.14
N VAL A 2 -35.54 -14.42 18.65
CA VAL A 2 -35.18 -13.78 17.36
C VAL A 2 -36.03 -14.31 16.20
N MET A 3 -36.19 -15.64 16.09
CA MET A 3 -37.00 -16.28 15.03
C MET A 3 -38.52 -15.92 15.13
N ARG A 4 -39.00 -15.59 16.33
CA ARG A 4 -40.36 -15.15 16.57
C ARG A 4 -40.55 -13.64 16.49
N LYS A 5 -39.46 -12.90 16.15
CA LYS A 5 -39.41 -11.42 16.13
C LYS A 5 -39.70 -10.77 17.51
N GLU A 6 -39.50 -11.50 18.61
CA GLU A 6 -39.60 -11.01 19.98
C GLU A 6 -38.26 -10.39 20.40
N TYR A 7 -37.85 -9.28 19.78
CA TYR A 7 -36.53 -8.69 19.88
C TYR A 7 -36.22 -8.15 21.27
N ASP A 8 -37.19 -7.55 21.96
CA ASP A 8 -37.01 -7.06 23.34
C ASP A 8 -36.68 -8.17 24.32
N TRP A 9 -37.30 -9.34 24.15
CA TRP A 9 -36.93 -10.52 24.96
C TRP A 9 -35.59 -11.09 24.57
N ALA A 10 -35.24 -11.07 23.30
CA ALA A 10 -33.92 -11.49 22.83
C ALA A 10 -32.81 -10.59 23.40
N GLU A 11 -32.98 -9.25 23.37
CA GLU A 11 -32.08 -8.27 23.99
C GLU A 11 -31.87 -8.59 25.47
N LYS A 12 -32.95 -8.66 26.25
CA LYS A 12 -32.89 -8.97 27.70
C LYS A 12 -32.18 -10.28 27.98
N THR A 13 -32.46 -11.32 27.19
CA THR A 13 -31.87 -12.64 27.35
C THR A 13 -30.35 -12.59 27.08
N TYR A 14 -29.90 -11.96 26.00
CA TYR A 14 -28.48 -11.87 25.69
C TYR A 14 -27.72 -10.97 26.67
N LEU A 15 -28.31 -9.86 27.13
CA LEU A 15 -27.71 -9.04 28.18
C LEU A 15 -27.54 -9.82 29.48
N LYS A 16 -28.54 -10.60 29.87
CA LYS A 16 -28.44 -11.46 31.06
C LYS A 16 -27.44 -12.59 30.89
N ALA A 17 -27.37 -13.19 29.70
CA ALA A 17 -26.37 -14.20 29.38
C ALA A 17 -24.94 -13.65 29.44
N GLN A 18 -24.73 -12.41 28.99
CA GLN A 18 -23.46 -11.70 29.07
C GLN A 18 -23.01 -11.44 30.51
N GLU A 19 -23.95 -11.07 31.39
CA GLU A 19 -23.66 -10.93 32.84
C GLU A 19 -23.25 -12.29 33.47
N LEU A 20 -23.92 -13.37 33.07
CA LEU A 20 -23.66 -14.71 33.63
C LEU A 20 -22.41 -15.36 33.05
N ASN A 21 -22.06 -15.07 31.83
CA ASN A 21 -20.89 -15.59 31.13
C ASN A 21 -20.16 -14.49 30.34
N PRO A 22 -19.36 -13.65 31.01
CA PRO A 22 -18.65 -12.54 30.38
C PRO A 22 -17.60 -13.00 29.35
N THR A 23 -17.15 -14.25 29.41
CA THR A 23 -16.13 -14.80 28.49
C THR A 23 -16.70 -15.19 27.13
N TYR A 24 -18.01 -15.35 27.00
CA TYR A 24 -18.63 -15.65 25.71
C TYR A 24 -18.95 -14.37 24.94
N PRO A 25 -18.63 -14.30 23.62
CA PRO A 25 -18.74 -13.08 22.81
C PRO A 25 -20.18 -12.80 22.34
N PHE A 26 -21.12 -12.53 23.26
CA PHE A 26 -22.54 -12.23 22.93
C PHE A 26 -22.74 -10.95 22.11
N GLY A 27 -21.72 -10.10 21.96
CA GLY A 27 -21.78 -8.86 21.20
C GLY A 27 -22.23 -9.06 19.74
N MET A 28 -21.90 -10.19 19.11
CA MET A 28 -22.34 -10.50 17.75
C MET A 28 -23.86 -10.76 17.69
N GLN A 29 -24.39 -11.54 18.66
CA GLN A 29 -25.82 -11.84 18.76
C GLN A 29 -26.63 -10.58 19.09
N LEU A 30 -26.15 -9.76 20.03
CA LEU A 30 -26.76 -8.47 20.37
C LEU A 30 -26.79 -7.54 19.17
N ALA A 31 -25.66 -7.41 18.44
CA ALA A 31 -25.61 -6.59 17.23
C ALA A 31 -26.62 -7.06 16.18
N ASN A 32 -26.85 -8.37 16.03
CA ASN A 32 -27.86 -8.89 15.11
C ASN A 32 -29.28 -8.54 15.58
N VAL A 33 -29.59 -8.63 16.86
CA VAL A 33 -30.88 -8.22 17.42
C VAL A 33 -31.13 -6.73 17.13
N TYR A 34 -30.17 -5.87 17.44
CA TYR A 34 -30.29 -4.44 17.19
C TYR A 34 -30.42 -4.09 15.70
N ARG A 35 -29.77 -4.87 14.83
CA ARG A 35 -29.96 -4.75 13.37
C ARG A 35 -31.41 -5.01 12.99
N GLN A 36 -32.03 -6.07 13.54
CA GLN A 36 -33.44 -6.41 13.26
C GLN A 36 -34.41 -5.36 13.84
N MET A 37 -34.05 -4.71 14.95
CA MET A 37 -34.79 -3.60 15.53
C MET A 37 -34.62 -2.28 14.79
N GLY A 38 -33.63 -2.17 13.88
CA GLY A 38 -33.27 -0.92 13.20
C GLY A 38 -32.47 0.04 14.08
N ASP A 39 -32.01 -0.39 15.26
CA ASP A 39 -31.19 0.43 16.17
C ASP A 39 -29.70 0.35 15.79
N THR A 40 -29.34 1.18 14.81
CA THR A 40 -27.97 1.25 14.28
C THR A 40 -26.94 1.63 15.33
N GLU A 41 -27.26 2.55 16.24
CA GLU A 41 -26.29 2.97 17.26
C GLU A 41 -25.97 1.85 18.24
N LYS A 42 -26.98 1.14 18.73
CA LYS A 42 -26.77 -0.01 19.63
C LYS A 42 -26.07 -1.17 18.92
N MET A 43 -26.42 -1.42 17.65
CA MET A 43 -25.74 -2.44 16.85
C MET A 43 -24.22 -2.17 16.76
N ILE A 44 -23.83 -0.95 16.37
CA ILE A 44 -22.42 -0.56 16.27
C ILE A 44 -21.73 -0.62 17.64
N THR A 45 -22.38 -0.09 18.67
CA THR A 45 -21.83 -0.11 20.04
C THR A 45 -21.57 -1.55 20.52
N SER A 46 -22.45 -2.50 20.21
CA SER A 46 -22.29 -3.91 20.54
C SER A 46 -21.08 -4.53 19.81
N TYR A 47 -20.87 -4.19 18.55
CA TYR A 47 -19.68 -4.61 17.80
C TYR A 47 -18.38 -4.04 18.38
N LEU A 48 -18.35 -2.74 18.71
CA LEU A 48 -17.16 -2.11 19.27
C LEU A 48 -16.85 -2.64 20.69
N TRP A 49 -17.89 -2.86 21.50
CA TRP A 49 -17.73 -3.50 22.79
C TRP A 49 -17.18 -4.94 22.64
N LEU A 50 -17.67 -5.69 21.65
CA LEU A 50 -17.16 -7.04 21.36
C LEU A 50 -15.67 -7.02 21.05
N ILE A 51 -15.16 -6.07 20.28
CA ILE A 51 -13.73 -5.92 20.00
C ILE A 51 -12.96 -5.62 21.29
N GLN A 52 -13.51 -4.74 22.14
CA GLN A 52 -12.87 -4.36 23.41
C GLN A 52 -12.66 -5.56 24.35
N GLN A 53 -13.61 -6.50 24.39
CA GLN A 53 -13.53 -7.71 25.23
C GLN A 53 -12.81 -8.86 24.52
N HIS A 54 -12.93 -8.94 23.21
CA HIS A 54 -12.43 -10.02 22.36
C HIS A 54 -11.74 -9.47 21.10
N PRO A 55 -10.48 -8.96 21.19
CA PRO A 55 -9.78 -8.36 20.06
C PRO A 55 -9.64 -9.27 18.82
N ASN A 56 -9.62 -10.59 19.02
CA ASN A 56 -9.60 -11.59 17.96
C ASN A 56 -10.85 -11.58 17.07
N GLN A 57 -11.95 -10.96 17.51
CA GLN A 57 -13.18 -10.78 16.71
C GLN A 57 -13.15 -9.56 15.78
N LYS A 58 -12.09 -8.75 15.82
CA LYS A 58 -11.94 -7.51 15.05
C LYS A 58 -12.20 -7.71 13.55
N GLN A 59 -11.67 -8.76 12.94
CA GLN A 59 -11.87 -9.02 11.51
C GLN A 59 -13.32 -9.41 11.20
N SER A 60 -13.94 -10.24 12.02
CA SER A 60 -15.36 -10.60 11.86
C SER A 60 -16.27 -9.39 11.97
N VAL A 61 -15.99 -8.49 12.91
CA VAL A 61 -16.72 -7.23 13.07
C VAL A 61 -16.51 -6.31 11.87
N LYS A 62 -15.27 -6.15 11.38
CA LYS A 62 -14.99 -5.36 10.16
C LYS A 62 -15.82 -5.86 8.97
N ASN A 63 -15.86 -7.18 8.73
CA ASN A 63 -16.62 -7.78 7.64
C ASN A 63 -18.13 -7.47 7.76
N ASN A 64 -18.70 -7.60 8.96
CA ASN A 64 -20.10 -7.28 9.21
C ASN A 64 -20.43 -5.79 9.01
N LEU A 65 -19.54 -4.91 9.47
CA LEU A 65 -19.70 -3.46 9.29
C LEU A 65 -19.55 -3.06 7.81
N GLN A 66 -18.66 -3.71 7.06
CA GLN A 66 -18.52 -3.47 5.62
C GLN A 66 -19.77 -3.87 4.85
N ILE A 67 -20.34 -5.07 5.14
CA ILE A 67 -21.61 -5.50 4.56
C ILE A 67 -22.73 -4.50 4.91
N PHE A 68 -22.76 -4.03 6.16
CA PHE A 68 -23.75 -3.05 6.61
C PHE A 68 -23.60 -1.70 5.89
N LEU A 69 -22.37 -1.22 5.66
CA LEU A 69 -22.12 0.04 4.95
C LEU A 69 -22.46 -0.06 3.45
N ASN A 70 -22.33 -1.25 2.85
CA ASN A 70 -22.51 -1.47 1.41
C ASN A 70 -23.96 -1.80 1.03
N ASN A 71 -24.76 -2.36 1.95
CA ASN A 71 -26.11 -2.89 1.64
C ASN A 71 -27.17 -1.83 1.32
N ASP A 72 -26.93 -0.56 1.59
CA ASP A 72 -27.93 0.50 1.40
C ASP A 72 -27.89 1.17 0.00
N GLY A 73 -27.15 0.60 -0.99
CA GLY A 73 -27.18 1.01 -2.41
C GLY A 73 -26.85 2.48 -2.73
N ILE A 74 -26.97 3.33 -1.76
CA ILE A 74 -26.53 4.72 -1.69
C ILE A 74 -25.56 4.71 -0.51
N LYS A 75 -24.32 5.18 -0.70
CA LYS A 75 -23.36 5.41 0.40
C LYS A 75 -24.13 6.09 1.53
N SER A 76 -24.58 5.34 2.51
CA SER A 76 -25.43 5.89 3.57
C SER A 76 -24.52 6.77 4.43
N THR A 77 -24.40 8.03 4.03
CA THR A 77 -23.70 9.06 4.79
C THR A 77 -24.12 9.05 6.27
N LYS A 78 -25.38 8.65 6.53
CA LYS A 78 -25.90 8.51 7.89
C LYS A 78 -25.21 7.37 8.64
N ASN A 79 -25.14 6.16 8.07
CA ASN A 79 -24.54 4.99 8.72
C ASN A 79 -23.04 5.19 8.93
N TYR A 80 -22.35 5.74 7.93
CA TYR A 80 -20.95 6.14 8.04
C TYR A 80 -20.74 7.13 9.21
N ASN A 81 -21.54 8.19 9.29
CA ASN A 81 -21.41 9.20 10.33
C ASN A 81 -21.69 8.62 11.72
N ILE A 82 -22.67 7.70 11.86
CA ILE A 82 -22.92 7.01 13.14
C ILE A 82 -21.71 6.17 13.54
N LEU A 83 -21.18 5.35 12.62
CA LEU A 83 -20.00 4.51 12.88
C LEU A 83 -18.78 5.36 13.23
N LYS A 84 -18.48 6.41 12.44
CA LYS A 84 -17.41 7.35 12.71
C LYS A 84 -17.51 7.98 14.10
N LYS A 85 -18.72 8.47 14.47
CA LYS A 85 -18.99 9.08 15.79
C LYS A 85 -18.74 8.09 16.92
N GLN A 86 -19.20 6.84 16.78
CA GLN A 86 -19.00 5.84 17.81
C GLN A 86 -17.53 5.43 17.91
N LEU A 87 -16.84 5.19 16.80
CA LEU A 87 -15.40 4.88 16.77
C LEU A 87 -14.59 5.99 17.45
N LEU A 88 -14.86 7.26 17.16
CA LEU A 88 -14.16 8.38 17.81
C LEU A 88 -14.30 8.35 19.34
N LYS A 89 -15.48 7.99 19.88
CA LYS A 89 -15.67 7.84 21.33
C LYS A 89 -14.81 6.72 21.93
N PHE A 90 -14.65 5.60 21.19
CA PHE A 90 -13.82 4.49 21.65
C PHE A 90 -12.33 4.81 21.53
N VAL A 91 -11.89 5.46 20.43
CA VAL A 91 -10.52 5.95 20.26
C VAL A 91 -10.10 6.89 21.39
N GLN A 92 -10.97 7.81 21.81
CA GLN A 92 -10.69 8.72 22.93
C GLN A 92 -10.47 8.01 24.27
N LYS A 93 -11.06 6.81 24.43
CA LYS A 93 -10.93 5.97 25.63
C LYS A 93 -9.79 4.96 25.51
N GLU A 94 -9.22 4.80 24.33
CA GLU A 94 -8.16 3.84 24.03
C GLU A 94 -6.83 4.32 24.65
N LYS A 95 -6.51 3.78 25.84
CA LYS A 95 -5.28 4.13 26.57
C LYS A 95 -4.06 3.35 26.06
N SER A 96 -4.26 2.09 25.68
CA SER A 96 -3.24 1.18 25.16
C SER A 96 -3.79 0.39 23.99
N GLY A 97 -2.93 0.08 23.03
CA GLY A 97 -3.35 -0.60 21.78
C GLY A 97 -3.83 0.38 20.69
N THR A 98 -4.28 -0.20 19.59
CA THR A 98 -4.64 0.55 18.37
C THR A 98 -5.92 0.04 17.71
N ASP A 99 -6.66 -0.87 18.35
CA ASP A 99 -7.78 -1.58 17.71
C ASP A 99 -8.84 -0.64 17.14
N PHE A 100 -9.26 0.35 17.93
CA PHE A 100 -10.28 1.32 17.48
C PHE A 100 -9.69 2.38 16.55
N SER A 101 -8.45 2.79 16.82
CA SER A 101 -7.70 3.70 15.95
C SER A 101 -7.48 3.08 14.56
N ASP A 102 -7.12 1.79 14.47
CA ASP A 102 -7.00 1.04 13.22
C ASP A 102 -8.34 0.88 12.50
N MET A 103 -9.42 0.66 13.24
CA MET A 103 -10.75 0.62 12.66
C MET A 103 -11.18 1.98 12.11
N LEU A 104 -10.76 3.07 12.73
CA LEU A 104 -11.04 4.41 12.23
C LEU A 104 -10.26 4.68 10.94
N ILE A 105 -8.98 4.29 10.87
CA ILE A 105 -8.18 4.33 9.63
C ILE A 105 -8.89 3.51 8.54
N TRP A 106 -9.25 2.27 8.84
CA TRP A 106 -9.98 1.41 7.91
C TRP A 106 -11.27 2.07 7.40
N LEU A 107 -12.06 2.69 8.29
CA LEU A 107 -13.29 3.38 7.91
C LEU A 107 -13.02 4.56 6.96
N PHE A 108 -11.98 5.35 7.24
CA PHE A 108 -11.57 6.44 6.35
C PHE A 108 -11.13 5.92 4.98
N MET A 109 -10.35 4.83 4.95
CA MET A 109 -9.92 4.17 3.70
C MET A 109 -11.10 3.66 2.88
N GLN A 110 -12.11 3.01 3.50
CA GLN A 110 -13.33 2.54 2.82
C GLN A 110 -14.15 3.69 2.19
N ASN A 111 -14.02 4.88 2.72
CA ASN A 111 -14.75 6.06 2.24
C ASN A 111 -13.84 7.01 1.41
N HIS A 112 -12.68 6.55 0.97
CA HIS A 112 -11.69 7.33 0.20
C HIS A 112 -11.27 8.66 0.87
N GLN A 113 -11.31 8.72 2.21
CA GLN A 113 -10.86 9.85 3.01
C GLN A 113 -9.40 9.64 3.43
N PHE A 114 -8.52 9.55 2.45
CA PHE A 114 -7.11 9.16 2.63
C PHE A 114 -6.33 10.14 3.52
N GLU A 115 -6.60 11.43 3.41
CA GLU A 115 -5.95 12.45 4.26
C GLU A 115 -6.29 12.25 5.75
N LEU A 116 -7.54 11.87 6.06
CA LEU A 116 -7.95 11.57 7.43
C LEU A 116 -7.34 10.27 7.93
N ALA A 117 -7.22 9.27 7.07
CA ALA A 117 -6.53 8.02 7.39
C ALA A 117 -5.06 8.27 7.74
N PHE A 118 -4.37 9.06 6.91
CA PHE A 118 -2.98 9.46 7.14
C PHE A 118 -2.81 10.27 8.43
N LEU A 119 -3.68 11.25 8.67
CA LEU A 119 -3.65 12.04 9.92
C LEU A 119 -3.80 11.16 11.15
N GLN A 120 -4.74 10.19 11.11
CA GLN A 120 -4.94 9.24 12.21
C GLN A 120 -3.74 8.32 12.40
N ALA A 121 -3.15 7.81 11.31
CA ALA A 121 -1.95 6.99 11.36
C ALA A 121 -0.76 7.73 11.99
N LYS A 122 -0.54 9.00 11.60
CA LYS A 122 0.49 9.86 12.22
C LYS A 122 0.25 10.07 13.72
N ALA A 123 -1.00 10.21 14.14
CA ALA A 123 -1.33 10.37 15.55
C ALA A 123 -1.00 9.10 16.37
N ILE A 124 -1.26 7.90 15.80
CA ILE A 124 -0.90 6.62 16.42
C ILE A 124 0.62 6.48 16.49
N ASP A 125 1.30 6.68 15.37
CA ASP A 125 2.76 6.55 15.27
C ASP A 125 3.49 7.43 16.27
N LYS A 126 3.05 8.69 16.44
CA LYS A 126 3.59 9.62 17.44
C LYS A 126 3.30 9.17 18.88
N ARG A 127 2.07 8.70 19.14
CA ARG A 127 1.65 8.25 20.47
C ARG A 127 2.43 7.03 20.95
N LEU A 128 2.61 6.05 20.04
CA LEU A 128 3.25 4.78 20.35
C LEU A 128 4.74 4.75 20.02
N ARG A 129 5.27 5.80 19.39
CA ARG A 129 6.65 5.89 18.92
C ARG A 129 6.99 4.72 17.98
N GLU A 130 6.08 4.45 17.03
CA GLU A 130 6.27 3.40 16.02
C GLU A 130 7.39 3.78 15.04
N ASN A 131 7.86 2.81 14.26
CA ASN A 131 8.90 3.00 13.24
C ASN A 131 8.38 3.59 11.91
N GLY A 132 7.07 3.84 11.78
CA GLY A 132 6.46 4.37 10.55
C GLY A 132 5.94 3.32 9.57
N GLU A 133 6.02 2.02 9.89
CA GLU A 133 5.52 0.91 9.05
C GLU A 133 4.08 1.15 8.57
N ARG A 134 3.17 1.45 9.50
CA ARG A 134 1.76 1.78 9.19
C ARG A 134 1.60 2.91 8.17
N ILE A 135 2.47 3.90 8.23
CA ILE A 135 2.44 5.06 7.32
C ILE A 135 3.02 4.69 5.97
N PHE A 136 4.07 3.86 5.96
CA PHE A 136 4.64 3.31 4.75
C PHE A 136 3.60 2.47 3.98
N ASP A 137 2.92 1.54 4.66
CA ASP A 137 1.83 0.73 4.07
C ASP A 137 0.70 1.61 3.50
N LEU A 138 0.32 2.67 4.20
CA LEU A 138 -0.67 3.62 3.69
C LEU A 138 -0.17 4.38 2.46
N ALA A 139 1.11 4.75 2.43
CA ALA A 139 1.71 5.44 1.29
C ALA A 139 1.64 4.60 0.02
N ASP A 140 1.91 3.29 0.11
CA ASP A 140 1.75 2.35 -1.01
C ASP A 140 0.30 2.30 -1.49
N ILE A 141 -0.68 2.25 -0.58
CA ILE A 141 -2.10 2.30 -0.95
C ILE A 141 -2.45 3.65 -1.62
N PHE A 142 -1.86 4.75 -1.19
CA PHE A 142 -2.07 6.05 -1.84
C PHE A 142 -1.50 6.07 -3.26
N LEU A 143 -0.33 5.46 -3.48
CA LEU A 143 0.25 5.26 -4.81
C LEU A 143 -0.69 4.48 -5.72
N ASP A 144 -1.15 3.32 -5.27
CA ASP A 144 -2.05 2.44 -6.03
C ASP A 144 -3.35 3.13 -6.43
N ASN A 145 -3.82 4.06 -5.59
CA ASN A 145 -5.00 4.87 -5.86
C ASN A 145 -4.69 6.20 -6.57
N SER A 146 -3.44 6.42 -7.01
CA SER A 146 -2.99 7.62 -7.71
C SER A 146 -3.07 8.93 -6.89
N TYR A 147 -3.03 8.85 -5.57
CA TYR A 147 -2.93 10.01 -4.66
C TYR A 147 -1.45 10.35 -4.40
N TYR A 148 -0.72 10.67 -5.47
CA TYR A 148 0.75 10.81 -5.44
C TYR A 148 1.26 11.84 -4.43
N ASN A 149 0.66 13.03 -4.36
CA ASN A 149 1.06 14.05 -3.39
C ASN A 149 0.96 13.53 -1.94
N LEU A 150 -0.12 12.81 -1.63
CA LEU A 150 -0.32 12.24 -0.30
C LEU A 150 0.65 11.09 -0.01
N ALA A 151 0.97 10.28 -1.02
CA ALA A 151 2.00 9.25 -0.93
C ALA A 151 3.37 9.86 -0.65
N ILE A 152 3.76 10.92 -1.36
CA ILE A 152 5.00 11.68 -1.14
C ILE A 152 5.07 12.22 0.28
N ASP A 153 3.99 12.84 0.79
CA ASP A 153 3.92 13.35 2.16
C ASP A 153 4.08 12.22 3.20
N ALA A 154 3.55 11.03 2.89
CA ALA A 154 3.64 9.87 3.77
C ALA A 154 5.05 9.27 3.75
N PHE A 155 5.69 9.13 2.59
CA PHE A 155 7.09 8.71 2.49
C PHE A 155 8.02 9.72 3.15
N ASP A 156 7.81 11.03 2.97
CA ASP A 156 8.57 12.07 3.66
C ASP A 156 8.47 11.97 5.18
N TYR A 157 7.31 11.57 5.70
CA TYR A 157 7.17 11.33 7.13
C TYR A 157 8.04 10.15 7.59
N VAL A 158 8.11 9.07 6.82
CA VAL A 158 8.96 7.90 7.12
C VAL A 158 10.44 8.25 7.01
N ILE A 159 10.84 8.94 5.96
CA ILE A 159 12.23 9.41 5.74
C ILE A 159 12.72 10.27 6.92
N LYS A 160 11.89 11.17 7.44
CA LYS A 160 12.21 12.01 8.60
C LYS A 160 12.44 11.24 9.91
N LYS A 161 12.20 9.93 9.95
CA LYS A 161 12.56 9.09 11.09
C LYS A 161 14.05 8.74 11.13
N GLY A 162 14.76 8.95 10.02
CA GLY A 162 16.23 8.80 9.92
C GLY A 162 16.68 7.51 9.28
N GLU A 163 17.98 7.46 9.00
CA GLU A 163 18.65 6.40 8.22
C GLU A 163 18.59 5.01 8.88
N GLU A 164 18.49 4.95 10.21
CA GLU A 164 18.34 3.69 10.96
C GLU A 164 16.96 3.05 10.81
N ASN A 165 16.02 3.74 10.15
CA ASN A 165 14.69 3.20 9.89
C ASN A 165 14.72 2.16 8.79
N THR A 166 14.12 1.00 9.04
CA THR A 166 14.05 -0.12 8.08
C THR A 166 13.45 0.28 6.73
N PHE A 167 12.52 1.24 6.71
CA PHE A 167 11.81 1.71 5.51
C PHE A 167 12.47 2.94 4.87
N PHE A 168 13.61 3.40 5.37
CA PHE A 168 14.24 4.65 4.93
C PHE A 168 14.56 4.64 3.43
N ILE A 169 15.27 3.62 2.96
CA ILE A 169 15.65 3.48 1.55
C ILE A 169 14.44 3.29 0.67
N ASP A 170 13.53 2.38 1.05
CA ASP A 170 12.32 2.08 0.26
C ASP A 170 11.39 3.31 0.17
N ALA A 171 11.31 4.10 1.23
CA ALA A 171 10.54 5.35 1.22
C ALA A 171 11.12 6.38 0.23
N HIS A 172 12.45 6.48 0.10
CA HIS A 172 13.07 7.32 -0.92
C HIS A 172 12.77 6.82 -2.34
N ILE A 173 12.89 5.51 -2.57
CA ILE A 173 12.63 4.89 -3.88
C ILE A 173 11.16 5.08 -4.28
N ASN A 174 10.22 4.78 -3.38
CA ASN A 174 8.79 4.90 -3.67
C ASN A 174 8.33 6.36 -3.82
N LYS A 175 8.97 7.29 -3.08
CA LYS A 175 8.76 8.72 -3.29
C LYS A 175 9.15 9.17 -4.71
N LEU A 176 10.31 8.72 -5.20
CA LEU A 176 10.75 9.01 -6.58
C LEU A 176 9.81 8.37 -7.61
N PHE A 177 9.34 7.16 -7.35
CA PHE A 177 8.33 6.51 -8.18
C PHE A 177 7.04 7.34 -8.25
N ALA A 178 6.58 7.89 -7.11
CA ALA A 178 5.41 8.77 -7.09
C ALA A 178 5.60 10.03 -7.98
N TYR A 179 6.79 10.64 -7.94
CA TYR A 179 7.12 11.78 -8.82
C TYR A 179 7.15 11.37 -10.30
N ASN A 180 7.70 10.20 -10.64
CA ASN A 180 7.66 9.68 -12.01
C ASN A 180 6.22 9.53 -12.51
N GLN A 181 5.33 8.95 -11.69
CA GLN A 181 3.92 8.78 -12.02
C GLN A 181 3.18 10.14 -12.19
N MET A 182 3.60 11.17 -11.48
CA MET A 182 3.07 12.52 -11.68
C MET A 182 3.50 13.11 -13.02
N LEU A 183 4.77 12.90 -13.43
CA LEU A 183 5.28 13.35 -14.73
C LEU A 183 4.51 12.70 -15.87
N GLU A 184 4.20 11.41 -15.81
CA GLU A 184 3.41 10.71 -16.84
C GLU A 184 2.04 11.34 -17.05
N LYS A 185 1.44 11.90 -16.00
CA LYS A 185 0.10 12.51 -16.05
C LYS A 185 0.07 13.95 -16.55
N GLY A 186 1.22 14.55 -16.84
CA GLY A 186 1.27 15.89 -17.42
C GLY A 186 2.36 16.78 -16.87
N GLY A 187 3.50 16.22 -16.49
CA GLY A 187 4.69 16.98 -16.10
C GLY A 187 5.29 17.79 -17.26
N ASN A 188 5.95 18.88 -16.91
CA ASN A 188 6.65 19.75 -17.86
C ASN A 188 8.18 19.59 -17.73
N GLU A 189 8.93 20.27 -18.58
CA GLU A 189 10.41 20.20 -18.58
C GLU A 189 11.03 20.64 -17.24
N LYS A 190 10.42 21.62 -16.56
CA LYS A 190 10.88 22.07 -15.25
C LYS A 190 10.72 20.96 -14.20
N ASP A 191 9.58 20.27 -14.20
CA ASP A 191 9.31 19.15 -13.30
C ASP A 191 10.32 18.01 -13.53
N MET A 192 10.67 17.73 -14.78
CA MET A 192 11.72 16.76 -15.12
C MET A 192 13.10 17.16 -14.59
N GLN A 193 13.46 18.45 -14.70
CA GLN A 193 14.73 18.94 -14.17
C GLN A 193 14.77 18.91 -12.64
N GLU A 194 13.67 19.21 -11.97
CA GLU A 194 13.56 19.11 -10.51
C GLU A 194 13.67 17.65 -10.03
N LEU A 195 13.03 16.73 -10.74
CA LEU A 195 13.12 15.31 -10.42
C LEU A 195 14.52 14.74 -10.68
N ASP A 196 15.20 15.19 -11.75
CA ASP A 196 16.60 14.81 -12.01
C ASP A 196 17.54 15.20 -10.86
N LYS A 197 17.38 16.42 -10.36
CA LYS A 197 18.14 16.89 -9.18
C LYS A 197 17.83 16.05 -7.95
N LEU A 198 16.55 15.75 -7.72
CA LEU A 198 16.14 14.94 -6.59
C LEU A 198 16.74 13.54 -6.64
N TYR A 199 16.80 12.90 -7.82
CA TYR A 199 17.50 11.63 -8.00
C TYR A 199 18.98 11.73 -7.61
N LEU A 200 19.67 12.76 -8.09
CA LEU A 200 21.09 12.96 -7.78
C LEU A 200 21.34 13.22 -6.29
N GLU A 201 20.49 14.00 -5.64
CA GLU A 201 20.55 14.27 -4.20
C GLU A 201 20.37 12.97 -3.39
N ILE A 202 19.37 12.17 -3.70
CA ILE A 202 19.09 10.90 -3.02
C ILE A 202 20.20 9.88 -3.29
N ILE A 203 20.72 9.79 -4.52
CA ILE A 203 21.85 8.93 -4.85
C ILE A 203 23.11 9.34 -4.06
N ALA A 204 23.35 10.64 -3.90
CA ALA A 204 24.48 11.14 -3.12
C ALA A 204 24.32 10.84 -1.62
N GLU A 205 23.11 10.91 -1.08
CA GLU A 205 22.76 10.60 0.30
C GLU A 205 22.88 9.10 0.61
N LEU A 206 22.24 8.24 -0.19
CA LEU A 206 22.15 6.80 0.05
C LEU A 206 23.37 6.02 -0.42
N GLY A 207 24.14 6.58 -1.35
CA GLY A 207 25.29 5.96 -1.95
C GLY A 207 24.95 4.76 -2.86
N LYS A 208 26.01 4.17 -3.43
CA LYS A 208 25.91 3.05 -4.36
C LYS A 208 26.20 1.73 -3.61
N ASN A 209 25.17 0.97 -3.31
CA ASN A 209 25.26 -0.28 -2.58
C ASN A 209 24.15 -1.25 -2.98
N ARG A 210 24.18 -2.49 -2.45
CA ARG A 210 23.22 -3.54 -2.80
C ARG A 210 21.74 -3.20 -2.52
N ASN A 211 21.49 -2.31 -1.55
CA ASN A 211 20.11 -1.94 -1.16
C ASN A 211 19.58 -0.79 -2.01
N THR A 212 20.44 -0.11 -2.78
CA THR A 212 20.07 1.04 -3.62
C THR A 212 20.03 0.72 -5.11
N ILE A 213 20.20 -0.54 -5.50
CA ILE A 213 20.24 -0.92 -6.92
C ILE A 213 18.96 -0.56 -7.66
N LEU A 214 17.78 -0.69 -7.04
CA LEU A 214 16.51 -0.32 -7.65
C LEU A 214 16.38 1.20 -7.82
N LEU A 215 17.04 2.00 -6.97
CA LEU A 215 17.13 3.45 -7.18
C LEU A 215 17.85 3.77 -8.49
N PHE A 216 18.96 3.08 -8.78
CA PHE A 216 19.71 3.25 -10.03
C PHE A 216 18.91 2.75 -11.24
N SER A 217 18.17 1.65 -11.09
CA SER A 217 17.27 1.16 -12.14
C SER A 217 16.17 2.17 -12.47
N ASN A 218 15.51 2.73 -11.46
CA ASN A 218 14.51 3.77 -11.64
C ASN A 218 15.09 5.07 -12.24
N TYR A 219 16.31 5.43 -11.86
CA TYR A 219 16.99 6.59 -12.45
C TYR A 219 17.36 6.37 -13.91
N ALA A 220 17.84 5.18 -14.26
CA ALA A 220 18.10 4.83 -15.65
C ALA A 220 16.83 4.84 -16.49
N HIS A 221 15.72 4.30 -15.96
CA HIS A 221 14.41 4.40 -16.58
C HIS A 221 14.02 5.87 -16.85
N PHE A 222 14.13 6.70 -15.83
CA PHE A 222 13.84 8.12 -15.96
C PHE A 222 14.71 8.80 -17.06
N LYS A 223 16.02 8.52 -17.09
CA LYS A 223 16.92 9.03 -18.13
C LYS A 223 16.52 8.56 -19.53
N ALA A 224 16.17 7.28 -19.69
CA ALA A 224 15.85 6.69 -20.98
C ALA A 224 14.51 7.19 -21.54
N PHE A 225 13.46 7.10 -20.73
CA PHE A 225 12.09 7.26 -21.21
C PHE A 225 11.55 8.68 -21.10
N TYR A 226 12.04 9.47 -20.15
CA TYR A 226 11.59 10.87 -19.98
C TYR A 226 12.57 11.89 -20.53
N GLN A 227 13.88 11.67 -20.31
CA GLN A 227 14.90 12.57 -20.84
C GLN A 227 15.46 12.15 -22.21
N HIS A 228 15.05 10.99 -22.73
CA HIS A 228 15.52 10.40 -23.98
C HIS A 228 17.05 10.25 -24.07
N ASN A 229 17.71 10.14 -22.93
CA ASN A 229 19.17 9.99 -22.83
C ASN A 229 19.54 8.50 -22.61
N LEU A 230 19.43 7.72 -23.71
CA LEU A 230 19.71 6.27 -23.69
C LEU A 230 21.16 5.94 -23.31
N LEU A 231 22.12 6.81 -23.62
CA LEU A 231 23.53 6.60 -23.30
C LEU A 231 23.75 6.66 -21.78
N ALA A 232 23.33 7.77 -21.15
CA ALA A 232 23.45 7.92 -19.71
C ALA A 232 22.66 6.82 -18.94
N ALA A 233 21.49 6.44 -19.43
CA ALA A 233 20.69 5.36 -18.84
C ALA A 233 21.45 4.01 -18.85
N ALA A 234 22.09 3.68 -19.99
CA ALA A 234 22.88 2.46 -20.10
C ALA A 234 24.10 2.49 -19.16
N GLU A 235 24.82 3.60 -19.11
CA GLU A 235 26.00 3.77 -18.21
C GLU A 235 25.62 3.61 -16.73
N ILE A 236 24.49 4.18 -16.30
CA ILE A 236 23.97 4.02 -14.94
C ILE A 236 23.77 2.55 -14.58
N LEU A 237 23.12 1.77 -15.48
CA LEU A 237 22.86 0.35 -15.23
C LEU A 237 24.10 -0.52 -15.35
N ASP A 238 24.99 -0.25 -16.31
CA ASP A 238 26.26 -0.95 -16.42
C ASP A 238 27.05 -0.84 -15.12
N GLU A 239 27.12 0.36 -14.55
CA GLU A 239 27.75 0.58 -13.25
C GLU A 239 26.99 -0.06 -12.09
N ALA A 240 25.66 0.01 -12.06
CA ALA A 240 24.83 -0.56 -11.00
C ALA A 240 24.96 -2.08 -10.93
N MET A 241 25.01 -2.75 -12.08
CA MET A 241 25.17 -4.21 -12.16
C MET A 241 26.55 -4.71 -11.68
N LEU A 242 27.54 -3.82 -11.53
CA LEU A 242 28.85 -4.15 -10.96
C LEU A 242 28.88 -4.09 -9.42
N ILE A 243 27.83 -3.68 -8.76
CA ILE A 243 27.72 -3.67 -7.29
C ILE A 243 27.88 -5.11 -6.77
N PRO A 244 28.78 -5.35 -5.79
CA PRO A 244 28.99 -6.70 -5.27
C PRO A 244 27.81 -7.17 -4.40
N TYR A 245 27.60 -8.49 -4.37
CA TYR A 245 26.60 -9.16 -3.52
C TYR A 245 25.14 -8.75 -3.78
N LEU A 246 24.82 -8.40 -5.01
CA LEU A 246 23.44 -8.10 -5.41
C LEU A 246 22.51 -9.31 -5.22
N ASN A 247 21.30 -9.02 -4.84
CA ASN A 247 20.22 -10.00 -4.90
C ASN A 247 19.98 -10.41 -6.37
N LYS A 248 19.75 -11.69 -6.60
CA LYS A 248 19.53 -12.21 -7.96
C LYS A 248 18.30 -11.62 -8.63
N SER A 249 17.25 -11.33 -7.85
CA SER A 249 16.01 -10.72 -8.35
C SER A 249 16.27 -9.29 -8.81
N ASP A 250 16.92 -8.48 -7.97
CA ASP A 250 17.19 -7.08 -8.26
C ASP A 250 18.13 -6.93 -9.46
N LEU A 251 19.13 -7.82 -9.57
CA LEU A 251 20.00 -7.88 -10.74
C LEU A 251 19.22 -8.27 -12.00
N ALA A 252 18.21 -9.16 -11.89
CA ALA A 252 17.39 -9.54 -13.02
C ALA A 252 16.50 -8.39 -13.49
N GLU A 253 15.93 -7.62 -12.58
CA GLU A 253 15.16 -6.41 -12.90
C GLU A 253 16.03 -5.37 -13.61
N CYS A 254 17.24 -5.09 -13.11
CA CYS A 254 18.18 -4.22 -13.81
C CYS A 254 18.55 -4.73 -15.21
N LYS A 255 18.69 -6.05 -15.40
CA LYS A 255 18.94 -6.63 -16.72
C LYS A 255 17.75 -6.48 -17.66
N LEU A 256 16.54 -6.58 -17.18
CA LEU A 256 15.34 -6.33 -17.97
C LEU A 256 15.29 -4.88 -18.44
N GLU A 257 15.51 -3.95 -17.53
CA GLU A 257 15.55 -2.51 -17.84
C GLU A 257 16.68 -2.17 -18.81
N TYR A 258 17.88 -2.72 -18.59
CA TYR A 258 19.00 -2.56 -19.52
C TYR A 258 18.68 -3.09 -20.92
N ALA A 259 18.03 -4.24 -21.00
CA ALA A 259 17.63 -4.82 -22.26
C ALA A 259 16.60 -3.96 -23.01
N ASP A 260 15.64 -3.36 -22.30
CA ASP A 260 14.68 -2.40 -22.89
C ASP A 260 15.42 -1.17 -23.46
N ILE A 261 16.38 -0.61 -22.70
CA ILE A 261 17.21 0.52 -23.15
C ILE A 261 18.06 0.13 -24.38
N MET A 262 18.63 -1.06 -24.40
CA MET A 262 19.37 -1.58 -25.55
C MET A 262 18.48 -1.74 -26.78
N LEU A 263 17.25 -2.20 -26.58
CA LEU A 263 16.27 -2.33 -27.67
C LEU A 263 15.92 -0.96 -28.26
N LEU A 264 15.66 0.04 -27.42
CA LEU A 264 15.41 1.43 -27.86
C LEU A 264 16.63 2.03 -28.56
N SER A 265 17.84 1.63 -28.18
CA SER A 265 19.09 2.07 -28.83
C SER A 265 19.36 1.32 -30.16
N GLY A 266 18.47 0.44 -30.62
CA GLY A 266 18.64 -0.37 -31.82
C GLY A 266 19.58 -1.58 -31.66
N LYS A 267 20.08 -1.83 -30.45
CA LYS A 267 21.00 -2.96 -30.15
C LYS A 267 20.22 -4.22 -29.83
N VAL A 268 19.42 -4.70 -30.77
CA VAL A 268 18.44 -5.79 -30.60
C VAL A 268 19.08 -7.08 -30.06
N TRP A 269 20.26 -7.48 -30.58
CA TRP A 269 20.94 -8.70 -30.13
C TRP A 269 21.39 -8.63 -28.66
N THR A 270 21.82 -7.45 -28.20
CA THR A 270 22.15 -7.23 -26.80
C THR A 270 20.89 -7.37 -25.92
N ALA A 271 19.78 -6.78 -26.34
CA ALA A 271 18.51 -6.92 -25.62
C ALA A 271 18.08 -8.40 -25.49
N ILE A 272 18.09 -9.15 -26.60
CA ILE A 272 17.77 -10.60 -26.60
C ILE A 272 18.69 -11.38 -25.66
N LEU A 273 19.99 -11.06 -25.65
CA LEU A 273 20.96 -11.71 -24.74
C LEU A 273 20.57 -11.55 -23.28
N TYR A 274 20.28 -10.30 -22.83
CA TYR A 274 19.92 -10.01 -21.45
C TYR A 274 18.57 -10.62 -21.07
N TYR A 275 17.54 -10.53 -21.90
CA TYR A 275 16.27 -11.23 -21.66
C TYR A 275 16.47 -12.74 -21.53
N SER A 276 17.31 -13.37 -22.40
CA SER A 276 17.56 -14.80 -22.34
C SER A 276 18.29 -15.21 -21.06
N GLN A 277 19.17 -14.34 -20.52
CA GLN A 277 19.83 -14.60 -19.23
C GLN A 277 18.81 -14.62 -18.09
N VAL A 278 17.88 -13.65 -18.06
CA VAL A 278 16.83 -13.59 -17.04
C VAL A 278 15.87 -14.77 -17.18
N GLU A 279 15.36 -15.06 -18.39
CA GLU A 279 14.50 -16.20 -18.66
C GLU A 279 15.12 -17.52 -18.17
N LYS A 280 16.38 -17.76 -18.46
CA LYS A 280 17.10 -18.97 -18.01
C LYS A 280 17.22 -19.05 -16.49
N SER A 281 17.49 -17.94 -15.84
CA SER A 281 17.75 -17.90 -14.39
C SER A 281 16.45 -18.00 -13.58
N PHE A 282 15.30 -17.62 -14.14
CA PHE A 282 14.00 -17.48 -13.49
C PHE A 282 12.87 -18.21 -14.20
N LYS A 283 13.10 -19.40 -14.75
CA LYS A 283 12.18 -20.15 -15.63
C LYS A 283 10.72 -20.23 -15.10
N GLU A 284 10.54 -20.51 -13.80
CA GLU A 284 9.25 -20.75 -13.19
C GLU A 284 8.80 -19.54 -12.33
N ASN A 285 9.39 -18.37 -12.58
CA ASN A 285 9.15 -17.14 -11.81
C ASN A 285 8.55 -16.06 -12.73
N PRO A 286 7.73 -15.15 -12.22
CA PRO A 286 7.20 -14.02 -12.99
C PRO A 286 8.24 -13.24 -13.79
N LEU A 287 9.44 -13.00 -13.23
CA LEU A 287 10.54 -12.31 -13.95
C LEU A 287 10.99 -13.07 -15.21
N GLY A 288 11.07 -14.40 -15.14
CA GLY A 288 11.41 -15.22 -16.31
C GLY A 288 10.30 -15.22 -17.36
N HIS A 289 9.06 -15.24 -16.93
CA HIS A 289 7.89 -15.12 -17.84
C HIS A 289 7.86 -13.77 -18.53
N GLU A 290 8.16 -12.69 -17.82
CA GLU A 290 8.27 -11.34 -18.36
C GLU A 290 9.40 -11.24 -19.39
N ALA A 291 10.59 -11.75 -19.07
CA ALA A 291 11.71 -11.80 -20.00
C ALA A 291 11.36 -12.56 -21.29
N LYS A 292 10.70 -13.71 -21.15
CA LYS A 292 10.22 -14.52 -22.29
C LYS A 292 9.21 -13.76 -23.14
N LEU A 293 8.26 -13.06 -22.52
CA LEU A 293 7.26 -12.25 -23.20
C LEU A 293 7.92 -11.11 -24.00
N ARG A 294 8.87 -10.38 -23.40
CA ARG A 294 9.58 -9.28 -24.07
C ARG A 294 10.39 -9.79 -25.26
N ARG A 295 11.05 -10.94 -25.13
CA ARG A 295 11.78 -11.60 -26.23
C ARG A 295 10.84 -12.06 -27.34
N ALA A 296 9.70 -12.67 -27.00
CA ALA A 296 8.70 -13.08 -27.98
C ALA A 296 8.11 -11.89 -28.76
N LYS A 297 7.91 -10.74 -28.10
CA LYS A 297 7.51 -9.50 -28.78
C LYS A 297 8.54 -9.06 -29.84
N ILE A 298 9.84 -9.14 -29.52
CA ILE A 298 10.88 -8.81 -30.50
C ILE A 298 10.80 -9.74 -31.72
N ALA A 299 10.74 -11.07 -31.50
CA ALA A 299 10.62 -12.06 -32.59
C ALA A 299 9.38 -11.77 -33.46
N TYR A 300 8.25 -11.49 -32.84
CA TYR A 300 7.01 -11.12 -33.55
C TYR A 300 7.20 -9.90 -34.44
N PHE A 301 7.80 -8.80 -33.94
CA PHE A 301 8.02 -7.59 -34.73
C PHE A 301 9.09 -7.75 -35.82
N GLN A 302 9.99 -8.73 -35.67
CA GLN A 302 10.98 -9.06 -36.70
C GLN A 302 10.43 -10.02 -37.76
N GLY A 303 9.23 -10.56 -37.57
CA GLY A 303 8.62 -11.54 -38.47
C GLY A 303 9.16 -12.97 -38.26
N ASP A 304 9.82 -13.24 -37.15
CA ASP A 304 10.33 -14.55 -36.77
C ASP A 304 9.25 -15.25 -35.92
N PHE A 305 8.53 -16.16 -36.56
CA PHE A 305 7.36 -16.84 -35.98
C PHE A 305 7.62 -18.30 -35.61
N GLU A 306 8.88 -18.77 -35.62
CA GLU A 306 9.27 -20.14 -35.29
C GLU A 306 9.48 -20.37 -33.78
#